data_b04ece74ec13a2c6574c8f50a7c1d9b6
#
_entry.id   b04ece74ec13a2c6574c8f50a7c1d9b6
#
_cell.length_a   1.000
_cell.length_b   1.000
_cell.length_c   1.000
_cell.angle_alpha   90.00
_cell.angle_beta   90.00
_cell.angle_gamma   90.00
#
_symmetry.space_group_name_H-M   'P 1'
#
loop_
_entity.id
_entity.type
_entity.pdbx_description
1 polymer ?
#
loop_
_entity_poly.entity_id
_entity_poly.type
_entity_poly.pdbx_seq_one_letter_code
_entity_poly.pdbx_strand_id
1 'polypeptide(L)'
;MIKKNSLLVVLLGTATLLASCGKKEKSATTGWNYNDKKNGGFEKLDYHEQATGPNLVFIPGGTYQMGQFEQDVRWEADAVPRRITVTDYYIDQTEVANIDYLEYLYWLGRVYQDFPEVAEKAKPDTLCWRDPLAYNEPYVKYYFRHPAFQNYPVVGVNWLQATEYCKWRTDRVNEQIMIDQGFLKANPSQSGDDNFNTEAYLVGQYEGMVKNQKKNLGPGGGKRKVRQEDGILLPDYRLPTEAEWEYAALAAQGNAKFENVNERRIYSWDGLSMRKIDGHYVGRMRGNYKRGRGDNMGVSEMPNDAAPITAPVRSYWPNDFGLYNMSGNVSEWVMDVYRPLTFEDMNDMNSFRGNVFQKVKRNADGYVEDKDSLGRIQYENVTNEENAGRRNYKKADNKGSRDEMEYNGGEQKYEYGVSTLISDKARVYKGGSWNDRAFFLSPGTRRFLDEDQSLSTLGFRCAMIRVGGRKMK
;
A
#
# COMPACT_ATOMS: atom_id res chain seq x y z
N MET A 1 35.22 -66.24 1.43
CA MET A 1 36.15 -65.12 1.30
C MET A 1 35.53 -63.84 0.72
N ILE A 2 34.22 -63.68 0.78
CA ILE A 2 33.49 -62.53 0.13
C ILE A 2 32.89 -61.55 1.19
N LYS A 3 32.94 -61.84 2.46
CA LYS A 3 32.31 -60.99 3.52
C LYS A 3 33.20 -59.89 4.11
N LYS A 4 34.50 -59.87 3.88
CA LYS A 4 35.41 -58.82 4.41
C LYS A 4 35.53 -57.58 3.54
N ASN A 5 35.35 -57.69 2.25
CA ASN A 5 35.46 -56.51 1.35
C ASN A 5 34.21 -55.62 1.34
N SER A 6 33.04 -56.18 1.62
CA SER A 6 31.80 -55.37 1.69
C SER A 6 31.76 -54.46 2.92
N LEU A 7 32.39 -54.87 4.04
CA LEU A 7 32.44 -54.04 5.23
C LEU A 7 33.39 -52.84 5.08
N LEU A 8 34.46 -53.00 4.30
CA LEU A 8 35.46 -51.95 4.05
C LEU A 8 34.90 -50.88 3.12
N VAL A 9 34.07 -51.25 2.14
CA VAL A 9 33.42 -50.31 1.21
C VAL A 9 32.33 -49.50 1.90
N VAL A 10 31.56 -50.10 2.83
CA VAL A 10 30.56 -49.41 3.63
C VAL A 10 31.21 -48.45 4.63
N LEU A 11 32.36 -48.80 5.22
CA LEU A 11 33.09 -47.90 6.12
C LEU A 11 33.76 -46.75 5.40
N LEU A 12 34.28 -46.96 4.17
CA LEU A 12 34.77 -45.84 3.33
C LEU A 12 33.64 -44.96 2.82
N GLY A 13 32.48 -45.51 2.46
CA GLY A 13 31.29 -44.76 2.05
C GLY A 13 30.69 -43.89 3.17
N THR A 14 30.72 -44.39 4.41
CA THR A 14 30.25 -43.59 5.56
C THR A 14 31.27 -42.54 6.01
N ALA A 15 32.58 -42.77 5.81
CA ALA A 15 33.61 -41.80 6.11
C ALA A 15 33.61 -40.61 5.11
N THR A 16 33.24 -40.84 3.84
CA THR A 16 33.09 -39.76 2.85
C THR A 16 31.82 -38.92 3.07
N LEU A 17 30.76 -39.50 3.64
CA LEU A 17 29.54 -38.74 4.01
C LEU A 17 29.74 -37.88 5.26
N LEU A 18 30.66 -38.24 6.16
CA LEU A 18 30.99 -37.43 7.34
C LEU A 18 32.02 -36.32 7.06
N ALA A 19 32.72 -36.33 5.91
CA ALA A 19 33.65 -35.29 5.54
C ALA A 19 32.99 -34.10 4.81
N SER A 20 31.67 -34.11 4.61
CA SER A 20 30.87 -32.98 4.10
C SER A 20 30.55 -31.92 5.14
N CYS A 21 31.02 -32.06 6.39
CA CYS A 21 30.84 -31.07 7.43
C CYS A 21 31.82 -29.91 7.28
N GLY A 22 31.34 -28.80 6.65
CA GLY A 22 31.81 -27.48 7.04
C GLY A 22 32.83 -26.80 6.17
N LYS A 23 32.76 -26.88 4.84
CA LYS A 23 33.38 -25.81 4.04
C LYS A 23 32.62 -24.52 4.29
N LYS A 24 33.18 -23.65 5.15
CA LYS A 24 32.66 -22.31 5.33
C LYS A 24 32.61 -21.62 3.96
N GLU A 25 31.48 -20.99 3.66
CA GLU A 25 31.35 -20.21 2.43
C GLU A 25 32.35 -19.05 2.42
N LYS A 26 33.06 -18.89 1.30
CA LYS A 26 34.09 -17.87 1.14
C LYS A 26 33.63 -16.76 0.23
N SER A 27 34.08 -15.55 0.52
CA SER A 27 33.94 -14.42 -0.38
C SER A 27 34.72 -14.68 -1.70
N ALA A 28 34.03 -14.55 -2.82
CA ALA A 28 34.66 -14.66 -4.11
C ALA A 28 35.65 -13.53 -4.39
N THR A 29 35.51 -12.40 -3.69
CA THR A 29 36.34 -11.21 -3.89
C THR A 29 37.60 -11.22 -3.00
N THR A 30 37.44 -11.55 -1.72
CA THR A 30 38.53 -11.45 -0.73
C THR A 30 39.08 -12.79 -0.29
N GLY A 31 38.39 -13.91 -0.60
CA GLY A 31 38.72 -15.24 -0.11
C GLY A 31 38.46 -15.48 1.37
N TRP A 32 37.96 -14.48 2.09
CA TRP A 32 37.64 -14.60 3.53
C TRP A 32 36.39 -15.44 3.74
N ASN A 33 36.36 -16.16 4.87
CA ASN A 33 35.16 -16.91 5.23
C ASN A 33 34.06 -15.95 5.73
N TYR A 34 32.85 -16.12 5.21
CA TYR A 34 31.66 -15.49 5.78
C TYR A 34 31.32 -16.09 7.14
N ASN A 35 30.61 -15.33 7.98
CA ASN A 35 30.14 -15.75 9.29
C ASN A 35 31.26 -16.25 10.22
N ASP A 36 32.48 -15.75 10.05
CA ASP A 36 33.68 -16.14 10.82
C ASP A 36 34.28 -14.95 11.58
N LYS A 37 34.27 -15.02 12.92
CA LYS A 37 34.87 -13.99 13.78
C LYS A 37 36.35 -13.74 13.49
N LYS A 38 37.10 -14.76 13.03
CA LYS A 38 38.52 -14.62 12.65
C LYS A 38 38.72 -13.74 11.42
N ASN A 39 37.72 -13.64 10.55
CA ASN A 39 37.69 -12.80 9.36
C ASN A 39 36.89 -11.51 9.55
N GLY A 40 36.85 -10.99 10.80
CA GLY A 40 36.14 -9.73 11.12
C GLY A 40 34.64 -9.87 11.31
N GLY A 41 34.07 -11.08 11.18
CA GLY A 41 32.69 -11.37 11.52
C GLY A 41 31.63 -10.82 10.56
N PHE A 42 31.99 -10.58 9.28
CA PHE A 42 30.99 -10.20 8.29
C PHE A 42 29.92 -11.29 8.19
N GLU A 43 28.67 -10.88 8.45
CA GLU A 43 27.51 -11.77 8.45
C GLU A 43 26.92 -11.82 7.04
N LYS A 44 27.03 -12.97 6.36
CA LYS A 44 26.25 -13.28 5.17
C LYS A 44 25.01 -14.03 5.62
N LEU A 45 23.86 -13.45 5.33
CA LEU A 45 22.55 -14.01 5.66
C LEU A 45 21.96 -14.69 4.42
N ASP A 46 21.29 -15.82 4.65
CA ASP A 46 20.55 -16.51 3.60
C ASP A 46 19.29 -15.71 3.24
N TYR A 47 19.05 -15.57 1.96
CA TYR A 47 17.82 -14.93 1.49
C TYR A 47 16.63 -15.86 1.73
N HIS A 48 15.68 -15.36 2.48
CA HIS A 48 14.34 -15.94 2.61
C HIS A 48 13.34 -15.08 1.85
N GLU A 49 12.41 -15.73 1.18
CA GLU A 49 11.35 -15.00 0.47
C GLU A 49 10.53 -14.18 1.46
N GLN A 50 10.19 -12.95 1.07
CA GLN A 50 9.40 -12.04 1.91
C GLN A 50 8.06 -12.70 2.28
N ALA A 51 7.75 -12.71 3.57
CA ALA A 51 6.46 -13.19 4.05
C ALA A 51 5.33 -12.26 3.55
N THR A 52 4.20 -12.87 3.20
CA THR A 52 3.00 -12.11 2.86
C THR A 52 2.41 -11.52 4.14
N GLY A 53 2.23 -10.21 4.17
CA GLY A 53 1.59 -9.54 5.30
C GLY A 53 0.08 -9.87 5.38
N PRO A 54 -0.56 -9.64 6.53
CA PRO A 54 -1.99 -9.85 6.71
C PRO A 54 -2.81 -9.14 5.64
N ASN A 55 -3.87 -9.80 5.15
CA ASN A 55 -4.80 -9.35 4.09
C ASN A 55 -4.16 -9.02 2.72
N LEU A 56 -2.84 -9.19 2.55
CA LEU A 56 -2.17 -8.89 1.30
C LEU A 56 -2.25 -10.05 0.31
N VAL A 57 -2.37 -9.72 -0.96
CA VAL A 57 -2.26 -10.63 -2.10
C VAL A 57 -1.03 -10.25 -2.92
N PHE A 58 -0.25 -11.25 -3.31
CA PHE A 58 0.90 -11.05 -4.19
C PHE A 58 0.45 -10.76 -5.63
N ILE A 59 0.94 -9.66 -6.18
CA ILE A 59 0.71 -9.26 -7.56
C ILE A 59 2.03 -9.39 -8.34
N PRO A 60 2.07 -10.29 -9.30
CA PRO A 60 3.22 -10.41 -10.19
C PRO A 60 3.32 -9.17 -11.06
N GLY A 61 4.45 -8.50 -11.03
CA GLY A 61 4.73 -7.35 -11.87
C GLY A 61 4.68 -7.66 -13.37
N GLY A 62 4.54 -6.64 -14.17
CA GLY A 62 4.45 -6.78 -15.61
C GLY A 62 4.32 -5.44 -16.31
N THR A 63 4.29 -5.49 -17.64
CA THR A 63 4.08 -4.31 -18.49
C THR A 63 2.66 -4.31 -19.00
N TYR A 64 2.01 -3.14 -18.95
CA TYR A 64 0.66 -2.95 -19.42
C TYR A 64 0.48 -1.55 -20.01
N GLN A 65 -0.65 -1.31 -20.63
CA GLN A 65 -1.06 0.03 -21.04
C GLN A 65 -1.95 0.63 -19.96
N MET A 66 -1.47 1.68 -19.31
CA MET A 66 -2.20 2.49 -18.35
C MET A 66 -2.97 3.59 -19.07
N GLY A 67 -4.07 4.04 -18.49
CA GLY A 67 -4.87 5.16 -18.99
C GLY A 67 -6.24 4.74 -19.49
N GLN A 68 -7.02 5.66 -20.01
CA GLN A 68 -8.38 5.42 -20.47
C GLN A 68 -8.39 5.18 -21.99
N PHE A 69 -9.00 4.08 -22.41
CA PHE A 69 -9.16 3.71 -23.83
C PHE A 69 -10.60 3.91 -24.32
N GLU A 70 -11.53 3.95 -23.40
CA GLU A 70 -12.93 4.22 -23.69
C GLU A 70 -13.11 5.70 -24.07
N GLN A 71 -14.18 6.00 -24.78
CA GLN A 71 -14.53 7.38 -25.07
C GLN A 71 -14.66 8.18 -23.78
N ASP A 72 -13.86 9.22 -23.64
CA ASP A 72 -13.96 10.15 -22.52
C ASP A 72 -15.20 11.02 -22.67
N VAL A 73 -16.25 10.68 -21.90
CA VAL A 73 -17.54 11.39 -21.90
C VAL A 73 -17.42 12.80 -21.33
N ARG A 74 -16.36 13.06 -20.54
CA ARG A 74 -16.13 14.36 -19.88
C ARG A 74 -15.22 15.28 -20.68
N TRP A 75 -14.56 14.75 -21.70
CA TRP A 75 -13.59 15.48 -22.56
C TRP A 75 -12.43 16.11 -21.76
N GLU A 76 -12.04 15.49 -20.64
CA GLU A 76 -10.95 15.97 -19.78
C GLU A 76 -9.58 15.58 -20.31
N ALA A 77 -9.49 14.48 -21.05
CA ALA A 77 -8.26 13.91 -21.62
C ALA A 77 -7.10 13.77 -20.61
N ASP A 78 -7.42 13.53 -19.35
CA ASP A 78 -6.47 13.49 -18.23
C ASP A 78 -5.82 12.12 -17.99
N ALA A 79 -6.27 11.10 -18.71
CA ALA A 79 -5.82 9.70 -18.58
C ALA A 79 -5.34 9.16 -19.94
N VAL A 80 -4.36 9.84 -20.54
CA VAL A 80 -3.79 9.44 -21.85
C VAL A 80 -3.15 8.07 -21.78
N PRO A 81 -3.48 7.15 -22.70
CA PRO A 81 -2.90 5.81 -22.74
C PRO A 81 -1.39 5.82 -22.90
N ARG A 82 -0.68 5.08 -22.03
CA ARG A 82 0.77 4.94 -22.08
C ARG A 82 1.22 3.56 -21.59
N ARG A 83 2.34 3.09 -22.08
CA ARG A 83 2.94 1.82 -21.65
C ARG A 83 3.70 2.01 -20.35
N ILE A 84 3.40 1.18 -19.34
CA ILE A 84 4.04 1.21 -18.02
C ILE A 84 4.43 -0.19 -17.60
N THR A 85 5.54 -0.29 -16.88
CA THR A 85 6.02 -1.50 -16.22
C THR A 85 5.93 -1.32 -14.71
N VAL A 86 5.27 -2.25 -14.03
CA VAL A 86 5.16 -2.31 -12.57
C VAL A 86 5.98 -3.51 -12.07
N THR A 87 6.74 -3.32 -11.01
CA THR A 87 7.49 -4.41 -10.35
C THR A 87 6.56 -5.26 -9.49
N ASP A 88 7.04 -6.42 -9.04
CA ASP A 88 6.30 -7.28 -8.11
C ASP A 88 5.97 -6.52 -6.82
N TYR A 89 4.74 -6.66 -6.31
CA TYR A 89 4.27 -6.01 -5.08
C TYR A 89 3.15 -6.81 -4.42
N TYR A 90 2.69 -6.34 -3.29
CA TYR A 90 1.51 -6.85 -2.59
C TYR A 90 0.47 -5.75 -2.47
N ILE A 91 -0.81 -6.12 -2.49
CA ILE A 91 -1.94 -5.21 -2.31
C ILE A 91 -3.01 -5.88 -1.45
N ASP A 92 -3.78 -5.11 -0.69
CA ASP A 92 -4.89 -5.64 0.08
C ASP A 92 -5.95 -6.31 -0.79
N GLN A 93 -6.41 -7.47 -0.35
CA GLN A 93 -7.45 -8.23 -1.02
C GLN A 93 -8.77 -7.44 -1.12
N THR A 94 -9.06 -6.65 -0.08
CA THR A 94 -10.28 -5.85 0.07
C THR A 94 -9.93 -4.41 0.39
N GLU A 95 -10.90 -3.51 0.30
CA GLU A 95 -10.84 -2.20 0.95
C GLU A 95 -10.64 -2.37 2.45
N VAL A 96 -10.06 -1.38 3.13
CA VAL A 96 -10.00 -1.35 4.60
C VAL A 96 -11.41 -1.24 5.16
N ALA A 97 -11.78 -2.16 6.05
CA ALA A 97 -13.11 -2.18 6.65
C ALA A 97 -13.22 -1.27 7.88
N ASN A 98 -14.45 -0.94 8.26
CA ASN A 98 -14.71 -0.13 9.46
C ASN A 98 -14.10 -0.77 10.71
N ILE A 99 -14.12 -2.10 10.84
CA ILE A 99 -13.54 -2.79 11.98
C ILE A 99 -12.03 -2.61 12.09
N ASP A 100 -11.33 -2.66 10.94
CA ASP A 100 -9.88 -2.49 10.89
C ASP A 100 -9.48 -1.06 11.27
N TYR A 101 -10.29 -0.08 10.83
CA TYR A 101 -10.06 1.31 11.17
C TYR A 101 -10.44 1.65 12.62
N LEU A 102 -11.45 0.98 13.18
CA LEU A 102 -11.80 1.07 14.61
C LEU A 102 -10.69 0.51 15.51
N GLU A 103 -10.02 -0.56 15.09
CA GLU A 103 -8.83 -1.10 15.78
C GLU A 103 -7.73 -0.04 15.85
N TYR A 104 -7.46 0.64 14.73
CA TYR A 104 -6.50 1.74 14.68
C TYR A 104 -6.85 2.87 15.66
N LEU A 105 -8.09 3.34 15.65
CA LEU A 105 -8.52 4.41 16.57
C LEU A 105 -8.46 3.99 18.03
N TYR A 106 -8.84 2.73 18.33
CA TYR A 106 -8.73 2.18 19.68
C TYR A 106 -7.27 2.17 20.14
N TRP A 107 -6.33 1.77 19.26
CA TRP A 107 -4.92 1.77 19.56
C TRP A 107 -4.40 3.18 19.83
N LEU A 108 -4.74 4.15 18.98
CA LEU A 108 -4.35 5.56 19.16
C LEU A 108 -4.83 6.12 20.49
N GLY A 109 -6.11 5.93 20.82
CA GLY A 109 -6.70 6.43 22.08
C GLY A 109 -6.11 5.78 23.33
N ARG A 110 -5.62 4.53 23.22
CA ARG A 110 -4.96 3.82 24.31
C ARG A 110 -3.50 4.27 24.51
N VAL A 111 -2.77 4.45 23.43
CA VAL A 111 -1.32 4.72 23.47
C VAL A 111 -1.03 6.21 23.66
N TYR A 112 -1.79 7.07 23.01
CA TYR A 112 -1.59 8.53 23.05
C TYR A 112 -2.59 9.22 23.98
N GLN A 113 -2.71 8.75 25.23
CA GLN A 113 -3.61 9.34 26.22
C GLN A 113 -3.27 10.81 26.56
N ASP A 114 -1.99 11.14 26.55
CA ASP A 114 -1.49 12.50 26.78
C ASP A 114 -1.64 13.42 25.55
N PHE A 115 -1.96 12.86 24.38
CA PHE A 115 -2.13 13.56 23.10
C PHE A 115 -3.46 13.18 22.43
N PRO A 116 -4.62 13.47 23.05
CA PRO A 116 -5.92 13.05 22.56
C PRO A 116 -6.24 13.58 21.15
N GLU A 117 -5.62 14.69 20.75
CA GLU A 117 -5.77 15.28 19.41
C GLU A 117 -5.28 14.36 18.30
N VAL A 118 -4.37 13.41 18.56
CA VAL A 118 -3.91 12.42 17.59
C VAL A 118 -5.06 11.48 17.19
N ALA A 119 -5.77 10.97 18.20
CA ALA A 119 -6.93 10.11 17.97
C ALA A 119 -8.11 10.90 17.37
N GLU A 120 -8.33 12.15 17.78
CA GLU A 120 -9.40 12.99 17.22
C GLU A 120 -9.17 13.30 15.73
N LYS A 121 -7.95 13.67 15.36
CA LYS A 121 -7.59 13.94 13.95
C LYS A 121 -7.65 12.68 13.05
N ALA A 122 -7.53 11.51 13.63
CA ALA A 122 -7.61 10.25 12.89
C ALA A 122 -9.07 9.80 12.64
N LYS A 123 -10.06 10.37 13.32
CA LYS A 123 -11.47 9.98 13.14
C LYS A 123 -11.98 10.30 11.74
N PRO A 124 -12.68 9.35 11.09
CA PRO A 124 -13.34 9.62 9.83
C PRO A 124 -14.39 10.72 9.97
N ASP A 125 -14.57 11.51 8.95
CA ASP A 125 -15.65 12.49 8.86
C ASP A 125 -16.99 11.77 8.61
N THR A 126 -17.79 11.63 9.63
CA THR A 126 -19.12 11.02 9.52
C THR A 126 -20.15 11.96 8.90
N LEU A 127 -19.88 13.28 8.86
CA LEU A 127 -20.78 14.27 8.27
C LEU A 127 -20.82 14.18 6.75
N CYS A 128 -19.87 13.47 6.14
CA CYS A 128 -19.85 13.19 4.69
C CYS A 128 -21.13 12.48 4.20
N TRP A 129 -21.92 11.88 5.10
CA TRP A 129 -23.20 11.25 4.78
C TRP A 129 -24.37 12.24 4.68
N ARG A 130 -24.22 13.46 5.21
CA ARG A 130 -25.31 14.44 5.19
C ARG A 130 -25.65 14.90 3.80
N ASP A 131 -26.93 14.87 3.50
CA ASP A 131 -27.49 15.42 2.28
C ASP A 131 -28.71 16.27 2.67
N PRO A 132 -28.79 17.56 2.24
CA PRO A 132 -29.89 18.46 2.62
C PRO A 132 -31.27 17.96 2.24
N LEU A 133 -31.38 17.13 1.21
CA LEU A 133 -32.64 16.60 0.69
C LEU A 133 -32.82 15.10 0.93
N ALA A 134 -32.00 14.48 1.77
CA ALA A 134 -32.12 13.07 2.13
C ALA A 134 -32.02 12.84 3.64
N TYR A 135 -32.76 11.85 4.15
CA TYR A 135 -32.72 11.46 5.55
C TYR A 135 -31.57 10.47 5.81
N ASN A 136 -30.34 10.98 5.82
CA ASN A 136 -29.12 10.19 5.98
C ASN A 136 -28.50 10.27 7.39
N GLU A 137 -29.13 10.95 8.35
CA GLU A 137 -28.65 11.02 9.74
C GLU A 137 -28.41 9.64 10.40
N PRO A 138 -29.16 8.56 10.08
CA PRO A 138 -28.82 7.23 10.57
C PRO A 138 -27.42 6.77 10.15
N TYR A 139 -26.96 7.11 8.95
CA TYR A 139 -25.61 6.75 8.48
C TYR A 139 -24.54 7.59 9.17
N VAL A 140 -24.77 8.88 9.40
CA VAL A 140 -23.89 9.74 10.21
C VAL A 140 -23.65 9.14 11.59
N LYS A 141 -24.71 8.59 12.20
CA LYS A 141 -24.66 8.06 13.56
C LYS A 141 -24.10 6.64 13.63
N TYR A 142 -24.49 5.75 12.70
CA TYR A 142 -24.31 4.31 12.84
C TYR A 142 -23.30 3.69 11.88
N TYR A 143 -23.10 4.26 10.68
CA TYR A 143 -22.29 3.60 9.63
C TYR A 143 -20.88 3.20 10.09
N PHE A 144 -20.18 4.09 10.78
CA PHE A 144 -18.82 3.80 11.21
C PHE A 144 -18.74 2.96 12.50
N ARG A 145 -19.74 3.07 13.38
CA ARG A 145 -19.63 2.55 14.76
C ARG A 145 -20.46 1.31 15.05
N HIS A 146 -21.52 1.08 14.28
CA HIS A 146 -22.45 0.01 14.60
C HIS A 146 -21.94 -1.33 14.03
N PRO A 147 -22.02 -2.45 14.81
CA PRO A 147 -21.53 -3.76 14.37
C PRO A 147 -22.12 -4.27 13.05
N ALA A 148 -23.32 -3.82 12.66
CA ALA A 148 -23.93 -4.16 11.38
C ALA A 148 -23.10 -3.72 10.17
N PHE A 149 -22.27 -2.68 10.32
CA PHE A 149 -21.42 -2.12 9.27
C PHE A 149 -19.94 -2.42 9.47
N GLN A 150 -19.55 -3.28 10.41
CA GLN A 150 -18.15 -3.54 10.72
C GLN A 150 -17.35 -4.05 9.51
N ASN A 151 -17.97 -4.85 8.64
CA ASN A 151 -17.33 -5.41 7.44
C ASN A 151 -17.57 -4.56 6.17
N TYR A 152 -18.08 -3.34 6.32
CA TYR A 152 -18.24 -2.39 5.24
C TYR A 152 -16.97 -1.54 5.11
N PRO A 153 -16.65 -1.01 3.91
CA PRO A 153 -15.45 -0.20 3.72
C PRO A 153 -15.52 1.07 4.55
N VAL A 154 -14.41 1.48 5.13
CA VAL A 154 -14.32 2.78 5.79
C VAL A 154 -14.43 3.90 4.75
N VAL A 155 -15.24 4.90 5.04
CA VAL A 155 -15.43 6.11 4.22
C VAL A 155 -15.37 7.36 5.08
N GLY A 156 -15.30 8.54 4.46
CA GLY A 156 -15.10 9.78 5.21
C GLY A 156 -13.65 9.92 5.69
N VAL A 157 -12.71 9.20 5.09
CA VAL A 157 -11.28 9.24 5.40
C VAL A 157 -10.56 10.04 4.33
N ASN A 158 -9.78 11.03 4.74
CA ASN A 158 -8.94 11.79 3.83
C ASN A 158 -7.62 11.07 3.55
N TRP A 159 -6.86 11.57 2.57
CA TRP A 159 -5.62 10.94 2.13
C TRP A 159 -4.53 10.90 3.22
N LEU A 160 -4.45 11.95 4.04
CA LEU A 160 -3.49 12.03 5.15
C LEU A 160 -3.81 10.96 6.21
N GLN A 161 -5.08 10.81 6.58
CA GLN A 161 -5.54 9.79 7.52
C GLN A 161 -5.27 8.38 7.00
N ALA A 162 -5.52 8.13 5.71
CA ALA A 162 -5.24 6.84 5.07
C ALA A 162 -3.73 6.52 5.08
N THR A 163 -2.88 7.52 4.87
CA THR A 163 -1.42 7.36 4.91
C THR A 163 -0.92 7.06 6.34
N GLU A 164 -1.44 7.77 7.35
CA GLU A 164 -1.10 7.50 8.76
C GLU A 164 -1.57 6.11 9.23
N TYR A 165 -2.73 5.66 8.76
CA TYR A 165 -3.18 4.27 8.99
C TYR A 165 -2.16 3.25 8.43
N CYS A 166 -1.65 3.46 7.22
CA CYS A 166 -0.65 2.57 6.62
C CYS A 166 0.63 2.50 7.46
N LYS A 167 1.13 3.63 7.95
CA LYS A 167 2.31 3.68 8.83
C LYS A 167 2.06 2.93 10.13
N TRP A 168 0.92 3.20 10.79
CA TRP A 168 0.54 2.48 12.00
C TRP A 168 0.49 0.97 11.77
N ARG A 169 -0.10 0.54 10.67
CA ARG A 169 -0.19 -0.88 10.31
C ARG A 169 1.19 -1.51 10.10
N THR A 170 2.12 -0.79 9.49
CA THR A 170 3.53 -1.22 9.36
C THR A 170 4.12 -1.55 10.72
N ASP A 171 3.98 -0.65 11.67
CA ASP A 171 4.53 -0.83 13.00
C ASP A 171 3.87 -2.00 13.75
N ARG A 172 2.55 -2.12 13.68
CA ARG A 172 1.83 -3.21 14.37
C ARG A 172 2.17 -4.59 13.79
N VAL A 173 2.25 -4.70 12.47
CA VAL A 173 2.61 -5.97 11.81
C VAL A 173 4.06 -6.36 12.12
N ASN A 174 4.99 -5.42 12.05
CA ASN A 174 6.40 -5.67 12.37
C ASN A 174 6.59 -5.98 13.86
N GLU A 175 5.88 -5.31 14.75
CA GLU A 175 5.87 -5.63 16.18
C GLU A 175 5.42 -7.09 16.42
N GLN A 176 4.30 -7.49 15.79
CA GLN A 176 3.78 -8.85 15.94
C GLN A 176 4.78 -9.90 15.42
N ILE A 177 5.39 -9.67 14.26
CA ILE A 177 6.44 -10.54 13.72
C ILE A 177 7.60 -10.68 14.70
N MET A 178 8.04 -9.60 15.32
CA MET A 178 9.12 -9.61 16.30
C MET A 178 8.74 -10.34 17.57
N ILE A 179 7.48 -10.25 18.00
CA ILE A 179 6.97 -11.01 19.17
C ILE A 179 6.90 -12.49 18.83
N ASP A 180 6.34 -12.86 17.68
CA ASP A 180 6.18 -14.26 17.25
C ASP A 180 7.54 -14.96 17.08
N GLN A 181 8.53 -14.24 16.59
CA GLN A 181 9.91 -14.73 16.49
C GLN A 181 10.68 -14.66 17.82
N GLY A 182 10.06 -14.13 18.87
CA GLY A 182 10.62 -14.09 20.21
C GLY A 182 11.70 -13.04 20.45
N PHE A 183 11.81 -12.01 19.59
CA PHE A 183 12.73 -10.89 19.79
C PHE A 183 12.17 -9.83 20.75
N LEU A 184 10.86 -9.61 20.72
CA LEU A 184 10.17 -8.71 21.63
C LEU A 184 9.24 -9.47 22.58
N LYS A 185 8.85 -8.85 23.67
CA LYS A 185 7.71 -9.24 24.50
C LYS A 185 6.52 -8.38 24.14
N ALA A 186 5.32 -8.98 24.10
CA ALA A 186 4.10 -8.20 24.00
C ALA A 186 3.99 -7.21 25.16
N ASN A 187 3.75 -5.96 24.86
CA ASN A 187 3.53 -4.91 25.84
C ASN A 187 2.15 -4.28 25.65
N PRO A 188 1.12 -4.74 26.35
CA PRO A 188 -0.22 -4.18 26.25
C PRO A 188 -0.33 -2.77 26.87
N SER A 189 0.68 -2.34 27.64
CA SER A 189 0.71 -1.07 28.35
C SER A 189 1.58 -0.02 27.66
N GLN A 190 1.81 -0.13 26.36
CA GLN A 190 2.52 0.89 25.59
C GLN A 190 1.82 2.23 25.74
N SER A 191 2.58 3.30 25.93
CA SER A 191 2.08 4.68 26.05
C SER A 191 3.08 5.70 25.54
N GLY A 192 2.58 6.78 24.95
CA GLY A 192 3.40 7.89 24.49
C GLY A 192 4.53 7.45 23.55
N ASP A 193 5.73 7.92 23.84
CA ASP A 193 6.95 7.66 23.04
C ASP A 193 7.56 6.25 23.28
N ASP A 194 7.07 5.50 24.27
CA ASP A 194 7.49 4.10 24.51
C ASP A 194 6.81 3.08 23.60
N ASN A 195 5.94 3.50 22.69
CA ASN A 195 5.30 2.59 21.74
C ASN A 195 6.32 2.02 20.74
N PHE A 196 6.03 0.82 20.23
CA PHE A 196 6.87 0.25 19.19
C PHE A 196 6.70 1.03 17.87
N ASN A 197 7.81 1.54 17.35
CA ASN A 197 7.92 2.10 16.01
C ASN A 197 9.08 1.40 15.30
N THR A 198 8.85 0.94 14.08
CA THR A 198 9.80 0.15 13.30
C THR A 198 11.10 0.91 13.04
N GLU A 199 11.00 2.18 12.65
CA GLU A 199 12.15 3.01 12.36
C GLU A 199 12.95 3.34 13.63
N ALA A 200 12.27 3.72 14.71
CA ALA A 200 12.91 3.97 16.01
C ALA A 200 13.63 2.72 16.53
N TYR A 201 13.07 1.53 16.31
CA TYR A 201 13.74 0.27 16.64
C TYR A 201 15.00 0.06 15.80
N LEU A 202 14.95 0.28 14.48
CA LEU A 202 16.08 0.08 13.56
C LEU A 202 17.22 1.08 13.85
N VAL A 203 16.90 2.31 14.19
CA VAL A 203 17.89 3.34 14.57
C VAL A 203 18.45 3.10 15.98
N GLY A 204 17.80 2.28 16.78
CA GLY A 204 18.28 1.95 18.13
C GLY A 204 17.66 2.77 19.26
N GLN A 205 16.72 3.66 18.97
CA GLN A 205 16.05 4.54 19.96
C GLN A 205 14.81 3.91 20.63
N TYR A 206 14.42 2.69 20.25
CA TYR A 206 13.35 1.96 20.94
C TYR A 206 13.89 1.31 22.21
N GLU A 207 13.31 1.66 23.36
CA GLU A 207 13.71 1.21 24.69
C GLU A 207 12.81 0.15 25.31
N GLY A 208 11.79 -0.30 24.57
CA GLY A 208 10.79 -1.26 25.06
C GLY A 208 11.32 -2.67 25.32
N MET A 209 10.43 -3.60 25.63
CA MET A 209 10.74 -4.93 26.16
C MET A 209 11.40 -5.86 25.13
N VAL A 210 12.71 -5.73 24.94
CA VAL A 210 13.51 -6.67 24.13
C VAL A 210 13.70 -7.97 24.92
N LYS A 211 13.27 -9.12 24.33
CA LYS A 211 13.36 -10.45 24.94
C LYS A 211 14.66 -11.15 24.56
N ASN A 212 14.92 -11.26 23.27
CA ASN A 212 16.09 -11.89 22.72
C ASN A 212 16.77 -10.97 21.70
N GLN A 213 18.05 -11.23 21.49
CA GLN A 213 18.86 -10.52 20.52
C GLN A 213 19.65 -11.53 19.67
N LYS A 214 19.97 -11.16 18.44
CA LYS A 214 20.82 -11.95 17.56
C LYS A 214 22.27 -11.95 18.05
N LYS A 215 23.02 -12.99 17.72
CA LYS A 215 24.45 -13.06 18.02
C LYS A 215 25.20 -12.08 17.14
N ASN A 216 26.06 -11.28 17.74
CA ASN A 216 26.96 -10.40 17.01
C ASN A 216 28.27 -11.14 16.69
N LEU A 217 28.57 -11.28 15.42
CA LEU A 217 29.82 -11.93 14.95
C LEU A 217 30.96 -10.91 14.76
N GLY A 218 30.67 -9.61 14.82
CA GLY A 218 31.66 -8.55 14.69
C GLY A 218 32.71 -8.54 15.80
N PRO A 219 33.74 -7.68 15.72
CA PRO A 219 34.86 -7.63 16.65
C PRO A 219 34.45 -7.42 18.11
N GLY A 220 33.39 -6.65 18.36
CA GLY A 220 32.84 -6.43 19.71
C GLY A 220 32.16 -7.64 20.34
N GLY A 221 31.79 -8.64 19.55
CA GLY A 221 31.07 -9.84 20.02
C GLY A 221 29.72 -9.50 20.69
N GLY A 222 29.21 -10.43 21.51
CA GLY A 222 27.96 -10.23 22.27
C GLY A 222 26.71 -10.43 21.45
N LYS A 223 25.70 -9.62 21.74
CA LYS A 223 24.37 -9.68 21.11
C LYS A 223 24.06 -8.37 20.39
N ARG A 224 23.24 -8.42 19.35
CA ARG A 224 22.77 -7.25 18.60
C ARG A 224 21.25 -7.28 18.39
N LYS A 225 20.66 -6.11 18.21
CA LYS A 225 19.27 -5.97 17.77
C LYS A 225 19.08 -6.56 16.36
N VAL A 226 17.85 -6.84 15.98
CA VAL A 226 17.49 -7.19 14.61
C VAL A 226 17.76 -5.96 13.73
N ARG A 227 18.30 -6.19 12.54
CA ARG A 227 18.59 -5.17 11.52
C ARG A 227 17.73 -5.42 10.29
N GLN A 228 17.67 -4.44 9.41
CA GLN A 228 16.96 -4.59 8.13
C GLN A 228 17.56 -5.71 7.27
N GLU A 229 18.89 -5.88 7.31
CA GLU A 229 19.63 -6.93 6.59
C GLU A 229 19.25 -8.34 7.04
N ASP A 230 18.65 -8.50 8.21
CA ASP A 230 18.17 -9.80 8.70
C ASP A 230 16.95 -10.32 7.93
N GLY A 231 16.27 -9.48 7.14
CA GLY A 231 15.12 -9.85 6.31
C GLY A 231 13.90 -10.32 7.12
N ILE A 232 13.80 -9.92 8.40
CA ILE A 232 12.71 -10.33 9.30
C ILE A 232 11.54 -9.35 9.21
N LEU A 233 11.86 -8.05 9.19
CA LEU A 233 10.87 -6.99 9.13
C LEU A 233 10.33 -6.86 7.71
N LEU A 234 9.03 -6.63 7.61
CA LEU A 234 8.38 -6.33 6.33
C LEU A 234 8.61 -4.86 5.95
N PRO A 235 8.65 -4.55 4.65
CA PRO A 235 8.58 -3.20 4.15
C PRO A 235 7.29 -2.48 4.59
N ASP A 236 7.28 -1.16 4.42
CA ASP A 236 6.16 -0.34 4.84
C ASP A 236 4.89 -0.63 4.04
N TYR A 237 3.77 -0.71 4.76
CA TYR A 237 2.46 -0.55 4.17
C TYR A 237 2.30 0.90 3.72
N ARG A 238 1.75 1.09 2.56
CA ARG A 238 1.47 2.40 1.95
C ARG A 238 0.23 2.33 1.09
N LEU A 239 -0.26 3.44 0.63
CA LEU A 239 -1.24 3.44 -0.45
C LEU A 239 -0.58 2.87 -1.73
N PRO A 240 -1.31 2.21 -2.62
CA PRO A 240 -0.80 1.83 -3.93
C PRO A 240 -0.51 3.08 -4.76
N THR A 241 0.47 3.02 -5.66
CA THR A 241 0.58 4.03 -6.72
C THR A 241 -0.59 3.89 -7.69
N GLU A 242 -0.89 4.94 -8.44
CA GLU A 242 -1.94 4.89 -9.46
C GLU A 242 -1.70 3.75 -10.45
N ALA A 243 -0.45 3.58 -10.88
CA ALA A 243 -0.04 2.52 -11.81
C ALA A 243 -0.22 1.11 -11.21
N GLU A 244 0.16 0.90 -9.95
CA GLU A 244 -0.04 -0.36 -9.25
C GLU A 244 -1.53 -0.68 -9.10
N TRP A 245 -2.32 0.31 -8.67
CA TRP A 245 -3.75 0.14 -8.48
C TRP A 245 -4.46 -0.26 -9.77
N GLU A 246 -4.17 0.45 -10.87
CA GLU A 246 -4.79 0.19 -12.16
C GLU A 246 -4.36 -1.16 -12.75
N TYR A 247 -3.08 -1.53 -12.61
CA TYR A 247 -2.57 -2.84 -12.99
C TYR A 247 -3.27 -3.97 -12.23
N ALA A 248 -3.41 -3.81 -10.91
CA ALA A 248 -4.11 -4.77 -10.06
C ALA A 248 -5.59 -4.89 -10.42
N ALA A 249 -6.25 -3.78 -10.75
CA ALA A 249 -7.66 -3.77 -11.13
C ALA A 249 -7.90 -4.47 -12.47
N LEU A 250 -7.05 -4.25 -13.45
CA LEU A 250 -7.15 -4.87 -14.76
C LEU A 250 -6.93 -6.38 -14.72
N ALA A 251 -6.03 -6.88 -13.87
CA ALA A 251 -5.77 -8.30 -13.64
C ALA A 251 -5.81 -9.15 -14.94
N ALA A 252 -5.01 -8.77 -15.93
CA ALA A 252 -5.11 -9.25 -17.30
C ALA A 252 -4.80 -10.74 -17.52
N GLN A 253 -4.55 -11.52 -16.46
CA GLN A 253 -4.20 -12.95 -16.55
C GLN A 253 -5.35 -13.84 -17.07
N GLY A 254 -6.59 -13.41 -16.90
CA GLY A 254 -7.76 -14.22 -17.28
C GLY A 254 -8.42 -13.85 -18.61
N ASN A 255 -7.75 -13.13 -19.50
CA ASN A 255 -8.33 -12.63 -20.76
C ASN A 255 -8.62 -13.70 -21.82
N ALA A 256 -8.57 -14.99 -21.47
CA ALA A 256 -8.70 -16.07 -22.43
C ALA A 256 -10.10 -16.19 -23.04
N LYS A 257 -11.16 -15.75 -22.34
CA LYS A 257 -12.55 -16.01 -22.79
C LYS A 257 -13.00 -15.14 -23.96
N PHE A 258 -12.56 -13.89 -24.00
CA PHE A 258 -12.95 -12.94 -25.03
C PHE A 258 -11.78 -12.50 -25.91
N GLU A 259 -10.61 -13.13 -25.75
CA GLU A 259 -9.39 -12.93 -26.55
C GLU A 259 -9.07 -11.45 -26.79
N ASN A 260 -9.19 -10.61 -25.75
CA ASN A 260 -8.96 -9.18 -25.84
C ASN A 260 -7.46 -8.87 -26.04
N VAL A 261 -6.86 -9.46 -27.06
CA VAL A 261 -5.44 -9.26 -27.38
C VAL A 261 -5.18 -7.82 -27.82
N ASN A 262 -6.16 -7.21 -28.48
CA ASN A 262 -6.08 -5.85 -29.00
C ASN A 262 -6.93 -4.85 -28.22
N GLU A 263 -7.81 -5.32 -27.34
CA GLU A 263 -8.72 -4.49 -26.56
C GLU A 263 -8.47 -4.70 -25.08
N ARG A 264 -8.30 -3.63 -24.35
CA ARG A 264 -8.15 -3.64 -22.91
C ARG A 264 -9.47 -3.93 -22.22
N ARG A 265 -9.44 -4.57 -21.05
CA ARG A 265 -10.61 -4.66 -20.17
C ARG A 265 -11.11 -3.28 -19.79
N ILE A 266 -12.42 -3.07 -19.87
CA ILE A 266 -13.07 -1.82 -19.43
C ILE A 266 -13.29 -1.83 -17.92
N TYR A 267 -13.50 -3.00 -17.31
CA TYR A 267 -13.71 -3.18 -15.89
C TYR A 267 -12.71 -4.17 -15.29
N SER A 268 -12.78 -4.37 -13.98
CA SER A 268 -11.95 -5.35 -13.26
C SER A 268 -12.31 -6.81 -13.57
N TRP A 269 -13.29 -7.05 -14.42
CA TRP A 269 -13.70 -8.35 -14.92
C TRP A 269 -13.64 -8.41 -16.43
N ASP A 270 -13.67 -9.62 -16.96
CA ASP A 270 -13.69 -9.86 -18.40
C ASP A 270 -15.07 -9.57 -19.01
N GLY A 271 -15.09 -8.97 -20.21
CA GLY A 271 -16.29 -8.56 -20.95
C GLY A 271 -16.83 -7.19 -20.52
N LEU A 272 -17.79 -6.70 -21.30
CA LEU A 272 -18.36 -5.36 -21.20
C LEU A 272 -19.59 -5.29 -20.29
N SER A 273 -20.18 -6.45 -19.93
CA SER A 273 -21.42 -6.49 -19.18
C SER A 273 -21.22 -6.20 -17.70
N MET A 274 -22.04 -5.29 -17.17
CA MET A 274 -22.18 -5.05 -15.73
C MET A 274 -22.89 -6.18 -15.00
N ARG A 275 -23.58 -7.07 -15.74
CA ARG A 275 -24.24 -8.27 -15.20
C ARG A 275 -23.48 -9.52 -15.62
N LYS A 276 -23.52 -10.53 -14.78
CA LYS A 276 -22.99 -11.84 -15.11
C LYS A 276 -23.84 -12.46 -16.23
N ILE A 277 -23.18 -12.87 -17.31
CA ILE A 277 -23.83 -13.34 -18.53
C ILE A 277 -23.93 -14.88 -18.62
N ASP A 278 -23.24 -15.58 -17.72
CA ASP A 278 -23.13 -17.02 -17.74
C ASP A 278 -23.17 -17.67 -16.36
N GLY A 279 -23.40 -18.97 -16.33
CA GLY A 279 -23.37 -19.78 -15.12
C GLY A 279 -24.62 -19.61 -14.23
N HIS A 280 -24.54 -20.08 -13.00
CA HIS A 280 -25.68 -20.11 -12.06
C HIS A 280 -26.19 -18.72 -11.64
N TYR A 281 -25.35 -17.68 -11.76
CA TYR A 281 -25.66 -16.33 -11.29
C TYR A 281 -25.93 -15.34 -12.42
N VAL A 282 -26.44 -15.81 -13.56
CA VAL A 282 -26.82 -14.95 -14.70
C VAL A 282 -27.75 -13.83 -14.25
N GLY A 283 -27.48 -12.61 -14.71
CA GLY A 283 -28.26 -11.41 -14.40
C GLY A 283 -27.83 -10.66 -13.12
N ARG A 284 -27.05 -11.28 -12.20
CA ARG A 284 -26.55 -10.60 -11.01
C ARG A 284 -25.51 -9.55 -11.36
N MET A 285 -25.53 -8.44 -10.65
CA MET A 285 -24.54 -7.35 -10.79
C MET A 285 -23.14 -7.80 -10.40
N ARG A 286 -22.13 -7.32 -11.12
CA ARG A 286 -20.73 -7.61 -10.87
C ARG A 286 -20.04 -6.61 -9.94
N GLY A 287 -20.66 -5.46 -9.71
CA GLY A 287 -20.16 -4.42 -8.81
C GLY A 287 -21.28 -3.55 -8.26
N ASN A 288 -20.96 -2.79 -7.22
CA ASN A 288 -21.88 -1.85 -6.60
C ASN A 288 -21.68 -0.46 -7.21
N TYR A 289 -22.69 0.05 -7.91
CA TYR A 289 -22.64 1.34 -8.60
C TYR A 289 -24.05 1.92 -8.80
N LYS A 290 -24.14 3.21 -9.10
CA LYS A 290 -25.40 3.90 -9.36
C LYS A 290 -25.93 3.57 -10.76
N ARG A 291 -27.02 2.84 -10.81
CA ARG A 291 -27.67 2.43 -12.05
C ARG A 291 -28.49 3.55 -12.69
N GLY A 292 -28.89 3.33 -13.94
CA GLY A 292 -29.72 4.28 -14.68
C GLY A 292 -31.17 4.31 -14.20
N ARG A 293 -31.92 5.30 -14.66
CA ARG A 293 -33.39 5.32 -14.50
C ARG A 293 -33.96 4.09 -15.21
N GLY A 294 -34.90 3.40 -14.55
CA GLY A 294 -35.53 2.18 -15.08
C GLY A 294 -34.85 0.87 -14.67
N ASP A 295 -33.61 0.93 -14.19
CA ASP A 295 -32.90 -0.25 -13.66
C ASP A 295 -32.98 -0.32 -12.11
N ASN A 296 -33.95 0.38 -11.53
CA ASN A 296 -34.20 0.42 -10.10
C ASN A 296 -35.19 -0.65 -9.63
N MET A 297 -35.75 -1.40 -10.57
CA MET A 297 -36.65 -2.51 -10.26
C MET A 297 -35.80 -3.72 -9.91
N GLY A 298 -35.70 -4.01 -8.63
CA GLY A 298 -35.03 -5.20 -8.14
C GLY A 298 -35.78 -6.48 -8.53
N VAL A 299 -35.08 -7.60 -8.43
CA VAL A 299 -35.69 -8.92 -8.37
C VAL A 299 -36.37 -9.07 -7.01
N SER A 300 -37.47 -9.81 -6.91
CA SER A 300 -38.12 -10.16 -5.64
C SER A 300 -37.08 -10.60 -4.63
N GLU A 301 -37.12 -10.06 -3.41
CA GLU A 301 -36.16 -10.28 -2.31
C GLU A 301 -34.79 -9.55 -2.40
N MET A 302 -34.41 -9.02 -3.55
CA MET A 302 -33.21 -8.22 -3.71
C MET A 302 -33.51 -6.94 -4.48
N PRO A 303 -34.03 -5.90 -3.83
CA PRO A 303 -34.25 -4.63 -4.49
C PRO A 303 -32.90 -4.12 -5.01
N ASN A 304 -32.77 -4.08 -6.32
CA ASN A 304 -31.63 -3.53 -7.02
C ASN A 304 -30.42 -4.43 -7.32
N ASP A 305 -30.31 -5.67 -6.91
CA ASP A 305 -29.10 -6.52 -7.10
C ASP A 305 -27.76 -5.84 -6.74
N ALA A 306 -27.79 -4.62 -6.22
CA ALA A 306 -26.70 -3.80 -5.74
C ALA A 306 -27.12 -3.19 -4.39
N ALA A 307 -26.18 -2.89 -3.54
CA ALA A 307 -26.48 -2.28 -2.25
C ALA A 307 -27.00 -0.84 -2.44
N PRO A 308 -27.91 -0.37 -1.58
CA PRO A 308 -28.43 1.01 -1.65
C PRO A 308 -27.37 2.07 -1.34
N ILE A 309 -26.34 1.70 -0.58
CA ILE A 309 -25.12 2.47 -0.27
C ILE A 309 -23.91 1.55 -0.53
N THR A 310 -22.87 1.64 0.24
CA THR A 310 -21.75 0.68 0.21
C THR A 310 -22.23 -0.75 0.50
N ALA A 311 -21.44 -1.72 0.11
CA ALA A 311 -21.64 -3.14 0.41
C ALA A 311 -20.45 -3.66 1.25
N PRO A 312 -20.61 -4.77 2.00
CA PRO A 312 -19.48 -5.42 2.66
C PRO A 312 -18.31 -5.68 1.72
N VAL A 313 -17.08 -5.55 2.20
CA VAL A 313 -15.85 -5.58 1.38
C VAL A 313 -15.63 -6.87 0.57
N ARG A 314 -16.41 -7.93 0.80
CA ARG A 314 -16.36 -9.21 0.06
C ARG A 314 -17.68 -9.59 -0.62
N SER A 315 -18.49 -8.59 -0.99
CA SER A 315 -19.85 -8.85 -1.48
C SER A 315 -19.93 -9.32 -2.94
N TYR A 316 -18.97 -8.97 -3.76
CA TYR A 316 -18.96 -9.27 -5.20
C TYR A 316 -17.85 -10.25 -5.54
N TRP A 317 -17.78 -10.69 -6.81
CA TRP A 317 -16.73 -11.61 -7.25
C TRP A 317 -15.39 -10.87 -7.35
N PRO A 318 -14.32 -11.50 -6.87
CA PRO A 318 -12.98 -10.95 -7.04
C PRO A 318 -12.56 -11.01 -8.52
N ASN A 319 -11.59 -10.15 -8.88
CA ASN A 319 -10.93 -10.24 -10.17
C ASN A 319 -9.94 -11.44 -10.24
N ASP A 320 -9.22 -11.60 -11.36
CA ASP A 320 -8.32 -12.74 -11.58
C ASP A 320 -7.08 -12.76 -10.66
N PHE A 321 -6.78 -11.68 -9.96
CA PHE A 321 -5.80 -11.66 -8.88
C PHE A 321 -6.39 -11.97 -7.50
N GLY A 322 -7.71 -12.16 -7.41
CA GLY A 322 -8.40 -12.41 -6.15
C GLY A 322 -8.76 -11.13 -5.38
N LEU A 323 -8.74 -9.97 -6.01
CA LEU A 323 -9.04 -8.68 -5.41
C LEU A 323 -10.52 -8.33 -5.55
N TYR A 324 -11.13 -7.91 -4.46
CA TYR A 324 -12.54 -7.53 -4.41
C TYR A 324 -12.72 -6.04 -4.71
N ASN A 325 -13.87 -5.71 -5.29
CA ASN A 325 -14.41 -4.35 -5.46
C ASN A 325 -13.48 -3.34 -6.18
N MET A 326 -12.57 -3.82 -7.03
CA MET A 326 -11.71 -2.93 -7.83
C MET A 326 -12.50 -2.08 -8.85
N SER A 327 -13.79 -2.33 -9.05
CA SER A 327 -14.71 -1.56 -9.87
C SER A 327 -16.03 -1.40 -9.14
N GLY A 328 -16.22 -0.26 -8.47
CA GLY A 328 -17.41 0.07 -7.68
C GLY A 328 -17.22 -0.11 -6.18
N ASN A 329 -18.30 -0.06 -5.43
CA ASN A 329 -18.40 -0.02 -3.99
C ASN A 329 -17.90 1.32 -3.42
N VAL A 330 -16.61 1.50 -3.16
CA VAL A 330 -16.01 2.80 -2.87
C VAL A 330 -14.87 3.09 -3.81
N SER A 331 -14.70 4.34 -4.16
CA SER A 331 -13.46 4.81 -4.81
C SER A 331 -12.31 4.71 -3.81
N GLU A 332 -11.09 4.60 -4.29
CA GLU A 332 -9.92 4.35 -3.45
C GLU A 332 -8.82 5.37 -3.67
N TRP A 333 -8.30 5.89 -2.57
CA TRP A 333 -7.12 6.73 -2.58
C TRP A 333 -5.89 6.00 -3.12
N VAL A 334 -5.12 6.69 -3.95
CA VAL A 334 -3.78 6.25 -4.36
C VAL A 334 -2.72 7.28 -3.94
N MET A 335 -1.46 6.93 -4.04
CA MET A 335 -0.36 7.80 -3.59
C MET A 335 -0.19 9.07 -4.42
N ASP A 336 -0.55 8.99 -5.71
CA ASP A 336 -0.16 9.98 -6.72
C ASP A 336 -0.80 11.35 -6.50
N VAL A 337 -0.01 12.40 -6.75
CA VAL A 337 -0.51 13.77 -6.93
C VAL A 337 -1.19 13.86 -8.29
N TYR A 338 -2.35 14.48 -8.34
CA TYR A 338 -3.07 14.68 -9.60
C TYR A 338 -2.45 15.80 -10.43
N ARG A 339 -2.13 15.49 -11.69
CA ARG A 339 -1.71 16.43 -12.73
C ARG A 339 -2.39 16.05 -14.03
N PRO A 340 -3.21 16.93 -14.62
CA PRO A 340 -4.07 16.53 -15.74
C PRO A 340 -3.33 16.26 -17.04
N LEU A 341 -2.31 16.99 -17.41
CA LEU A 341 -1.79 16.98 -18.77
C LEU A 341 -0.30 16.67 -18.92
N THR A 342 0.41 16.32 -17.86
CA THR A 342 1.87 16.15 -17.91
C THR A 342 2.29 14.72 -17.59
N PHE A 343 2.37 13.90 -18.63
CA PHE A 343 2.92 12.53 -18.50
C PHE A 343 4.34 12.42 -19.06
N GLU A 344 4.85 13.46 -19.71
CA GLU A 344 6.13 13.45 -20.41
C GLU A 344 7.33 13.25 -19.48
N ASP A 345 7.23 13.70 -18.23
CA ASP A 345 8.31 13.62 -17.23
C ASP A 345 8.27 12.34 -16.40
N MET A 346 7.26 11.49 -16.55
CA MET A 346 7.12 10.30 -15.73
C MET A 346 7.89 9.12 -16.34
N ASN A 347 8.58 8.39 -15.48
CA ASN A 347 9.28 7.18 -15.90
C ASN A 347 8.27 6.06 -16.23
N ASP A 348 8.54 5.28 -17.28
CA ASP A 348 7.71 4.13 -17.67
C ASP A 348 7.82 2.97 -16.66
N MET A 349 8.89 2.92 -15.88
CA MET A 349 9.07 1.90 -14.85
C MET A 349 8.67 2.45 -13.47
N ASN A 350 7.74 1.77 -12.80
CA ASN A 350 7.21 2.16 -11.48
C ASN A 350 6.75 3.62 -11.45
N SER A 351 5.93 3.97 -12.42
CA SER A 351 5.44 5.34 -12.61
C SER A 351 4.77 5.86 -11.34
N PHE A 352 5.24 7.00 -10.85
CA PHE A 352 4.70 7.64 -9.66
C PHE A 352 4.95 9.14 -9.69
N ARG A 353 3.92 9.93 -9.36
CA ARG A 353 4.01 11.37 -9.20
C ARG A 353 3.68 11.76 -7.77
N GLY A 354 4.55 12.52 -7.14
CA GLY A 354 4.40 12.96 -5.76
C GLY A 354 5.56 12.55 -4.86
N ASN A 355 6.73 12.22 -5.43
CA ASN A 355 7.93 11.93 -4.68
C ASN A 355 8.30 13.08 -3.76
N VAL A 356 8.44 12.79 -2.47
CA VAL A 356 9.01 13.70 -1.47
C VAL A 356 10.23 13.02 -0.89
N PHE A 357 11.41 13.48 -1.32
CA PHE A 357 12.66 12.94 -0.83
C PHE A 357 12.97 13.51 0.55
N GLN A 358 13.14 12.63 1.51
CA GLN A 358 13.42 12.97 2.89
C GLN A 358 14.65 12.22 3.38
N LYS A 359 15.34 12.81 4.34
CA LYS A 359 16.42 12.16 5.09
C LYS A 359 16.15 12.26 6.58
N VAL A 360 16.67 11.31 7.33
CA VAL A 360 16.58 11.32 8.79
C VAL A 360 17.32 12.55 9.33
N LYS A 361 16.64 13.31 10.16
CA LYS A 361 17.21 14.50 10.79
C LYS A 361 18.34 14.12 11.74
N ARG A 362 19.44 14.85 11.68
CA ARG A 362 20.63 14.61 12.50
C ARG A 362 20.99 15.86 13.31
N ASN A 363 21.50 15.63 14.53
CA ASN A 363 22.01 16.68 15.37
C ASN A 363 23.40 17.18 14.87
N ALA A 364 23.94 18.21 15.53
CA ALA A 364 25.23 18.80 15.17
C ALA A 364 26.42 17.80 15.22
N ASP A 365 26.30 16.75 16.02
CA ASP A 365 27.32 15.71 16.16
C ASP A 365 27.19 14.59 15.13
N GLY A 366 26.20 14.68 14.25
CA GLY A 366 25.92 13.70 13.17
C GLY A 366 25.12 12.47 13.60
N TYR A 367 24.68 12.38 14.85
CA TYR A 367 23.77 11.34 15.32
C TYR A 367 22.33 11.64 14.90
N VAL A 368 21.51 10.60 14.78
CA VAL A 368 20.07 10.73 14.54
C VAL A 368 19.46 11.52 15.71
N GLU A 369 18.65 12.54 15.39
CA GLU A 369 17.93 13.32 16.40
C GLU A 369 16.97 12.43 17.18
N ASP A 370 16.72 12.75 18.43
CA ASP A 370 15.82 11.96 19.28
C ASP A 370 14.41 11.91 18.69
N LYS A 371 13.75 10.77 18.93
CA LYS A 371 12.34 10.57 18.54
C LYS A 371 11.46 11.68 19.12
N ASP A 372 10.37 11.99 18.42
CA ASP A 372 9.38 12.94 18.89
C ASP A 372 8.57 12.36 20.09
N SER A 373 7.68 13.17 20.66
CA SER A 373 6.82 12.78 21.80
C SER A 373 5.84 11.64 21.47
N LEU A 374 5.68 11.30 20.18
CA LEU A 374 4.86 10.19 19.72
C LEU A 374 5.71 8.93 19.41
N GLY A 375 7.01 8.95 19.68
CA GLY A 375 7.93 7.84 19.44
C GLY A 375 8.40 7.71 17.99
N ARG A 376 8.24 8.74 17.15
CA ARG A 376 8.55 8.71 15.72
C ARG A 376 9.90 9.34 15.44
N ILE A 377 10.63 8.81 14.48
CA ILE A 377 11.87 9.42 13.97
C ILE A 377 11.53 10.68 13.17
N GLN A 378 12.33 11.71 13.37
CA GLN A 378 12.18 12.99 12.70
C GLN A 378 12.89 13.00 11.34
N TYR A 379 12.19 13.54 10.32
CA TYR A 379 12.67 13.66 8.96
C TYR A 379 12.75 15.12 8.53
N GLU A 380 13.67 15.43 7.63
CA GLU A 380 13.75 16.70 6.93
C GLU A 380 13.79 16.48 5.41
N ASN A 381 13.28 17.44 4.65
CA ASN A 381 13.30 17.36 3.20
C ASN A 381 14.72 17.51 2.66
N VAL A 382 15.08 16.67 1.70
CA VAL A 382 16.36 16.78 0.98
C VAL A 382 16.35 18.06 0.14
N THR A 383 17.44 18.83 0.18
CA THR A 383 17.58 20.04 -0.64
C THR A 383 17.87 19.66 -2.11
N ASN A 384 17.65 20.61 -3.03
CA ASN A 384 17.92 20.36 -4.44
C ASN A 384 19.41 20.11 -4.71
N GLU A 385 20.30 20.76 -3.95
CA GLU A 385 21.75 20.57 -4.05
C GLU A 385 22.16 19.17 -3.58
N GLU A 386 21.62 18.71 -2.47
CA GLU A 386 21.89 17.37 -1.93
C GLU A 386 21.34 16.27 -2.83
N ASN A 387 20.26 16.53 -3.53
CA ASN A 387 19.59 15.56 -4.39
C ASN A 387 20.08 15.62 -5.85
N ALA A 388 21.26 16.16 -6.10
CA ALA A 388 21.88 16.22 -7.43
C ALA A 388 20.93 16.76 -8.53
N GLY A 389 20.18 17.82 -8.23
CA GLY A 389 19.25 18.45 -9.15
C GLY A 389 17.89 17.75 -9.28
N ARG A 390 17.63 16.67 -8.54
CA ARG A 390 16.30 16.02 -8.50
C ARG A 390 15.37 16.81 -7.60
N ARG A 391 14.22 17.18 -8.12
CA ARG A 391 13.21 17.95 -7.38
C ARG A 391 12.29 17.03 -6.58
N ASN A 392 11.74 17.58 -5.49
CA ASN A 392 10.60 16.97 -4.83
C ASN A 392 9.33 17.27 -5.64
N TYR A 393 8.68 16.23 -6.15
CA TYR A 393 7.53 16.33 -7.03
C TYR A 393 6.19 16.45 -6.30
N LYS A 394 6.19 16.80 -5.02
CA LYS A 394 4.96 17.18 -4.30
C LYS A 394 4.47 18.55 -4.74
N LYS A 395 5.40 19.47 -5.08
CA LYS A 395 5.06 20.79 -5.62
C LYS A 395 4.89 20.72 -7.12
N ALA A 396 4.10 21.64 -7.63
CA ALA A 396 3.73 21.71 -9.02
C ALA A 396 4.95 21.73 -9.95
N ASP A 397 4.99 20.76 -10.83
CA ASP A 397 5.92 20.77 -11.96
C ASP A 397 5.30 21.46 -13.18
N ASN A 398 4.00 21.75 -13.12
CA ASN A 398 3.28 22.41 -14.19
C ASN A 398 3.41 23.92 -14.03
N LYS A 399 3.86 24.60 -15.08
CA LYS A 399 3.73 26.04 -15.16
C LYS A 399 2.26 26.42 -14.93
N GLY A 400 2.02 27.32 -13.99
CA GLY A 400 0.69 27.84 -13.75
C GLY A 400 -0.19 27.01 -12.80
N SER A 401 0.37 26.17 -11.93
CA SER A 401 -0.41 25.66 -10.81
C SER A 401 -0.71 26.79 -9.82
N ARG A 402 -1.81 26.64 -9.07
CA ARG A 402 -2.20 27.59 -8.04
C ARG A 402 -1.09 27.89 -7.04
N ASP A 403 -0.35 26.87 -6.62
CA ASP A 403 0.68 27.00 -5.59
C ASP A 403 1.97 27.65 -6.13
N GLU A 404 2.27 27.52 -7.43
CA GLU A 404 3.38 28.20 -8.07
C GLU A 404 3.13 29.73 -8.18
N MET A 405 1.87 30.13 -8.33
CA MET A 405 1.49 31.56 -8.33
C MET A 405 1.68 32.22 -6.96
N GLU A 406 1.48 31.49 -5.86
CA GLU A 406 1.73 31.98 -4.51
C GLU A 406 3.23 32.11 -4.18
N TYR A 407 4.09 31.31 -4.82
CA TYR A 407 5.52 31.26 -4.52
C TYR A 407 6.34 32.36 -5.22
N ASN A 408 5.88 32.87 -6.35
CA ASN A 408 6.58 33.86 -7.16
C ASN A 408 6.39 35.33 -6.68
N GLY A 409 6.31 35.56 -5.38
CA GLY A 409 6.41 36.91 -4.79
C GLY A 409 5.14 37.74 -4.84
N GLY A 410 3.96 37.10 -4.85
CA GLY A 410 2.68 37.79 -4.65
C GLY A 410 2.05 38.41 -5.89
N GLU A 411 2.64 38.28 -7.05
CA GLU A 411 1.96 38.59 -8.31
C GLU A 411 1.25 37.34 -8.85
N GLN A 412 -0.01 37.21 -8.56
CA GLN A 412 -0.88 36.18 -9.18
C GLN A 412 -1.02 36.48 -10.68
N LYS A 413 -0.17 35.88 -11.48
CA LYS A 413 -0.31 35.88 -12.94
C LYS A 413 -1.11 34.67 -13.39
N TYR A 414 -2.42 34.79 -13.34
CA TYR A 414 -3.31 33.85 -14.00
C TYR A 414 -3.22 34.02 -15.50
N GLU A 415 -2.63 33.05 -16.19
CA GLU A 415 -2.65 33.02 -17.68
C GLU A 415 -3.80 32.11 -18.12
N TYR A 416 -4.83 32.71 -18.71
CA TYR A 416 -5.97 31.97 -19.25
C TYR A 416 -5.52 30.93 -20.28
N GLY A 417 -5.93 29.68 -20.09
CA GLY A 417 -5.58 28.54 -20.96
C GLY A 417 -4.23 27.88 -20.69
N VAL A 418 -3.41 28.42 -19.77
CA VAL A 418 -2.11 27.84 -19.37
C VAL A 418 -2.08 27.48 -17.90
N SER A 419 -2.73 28.29 -17.06
CA SER A 419 -2.76 28.06 -15.61
C SER A 419 -3.89 27.11 -15.21
N THR A 420 -3.57 26.14 -14.34
CA THR A 420 -4.56 25.26 -13.71
C THR A 420 -4.90 25.73 -12.30
N LEU A 421 -6.17 25.63 -11.90
CA LEU A 421 -6.60 25.90 -10.52
C LEU A 421 -6.40 24.71 -9.58
N ILE A 422 -5.81 23.62 -10.05
CA ILE A 422 -5.55 22.40 -9.26
C ILE A 422 -4.35 22.64 -8.36
N SER A 423 -4.54 22.40 -7.05
CA SER A 423 -3.51 22.56 -6.03
C SER A 423 -2.52 21.40 -6.01
N ASP A 424 -1.37 21.58 -5.36
CA ASP A 424 -0.42 20.51 -5.06
C ASP A 424 -0.93 19.50 -4.02
N LYS A 425 -2.06 19.80 -3.38
CA LYS A 425 -2.74 18.93 -2.43
C LYS A 425 -3.69 17.94 -3.11
N ALA A 426 -3.99 18.13 -4.40
CA ALA A 426 -4.88 17.25 -5.14
C ALA A 426 -4.27 15.86 -5.29
N ARG A 427 -4.95 14.85 -4.78
CA ARG A 427 -4.58 13.44 -4.82
C ARG A 427 -5.51 12.65 -5.72
N VAL A 428 -4.96 11.66 -6.42
CA VAL A 428 -5.75 10.79 -7.30
C VAL A 428 -6.55 9.78 -6.49
N TYR A 429 -7.77 9.48 -6.95
CA TYR A 429 -8.54 8.33 -6.52
C TYR A 429 -9.17 7.60 -7.72
N LYS A 430 -9.41 6.30 -7.57
CA LYS A 430 -9.74 5.38 -8.65
C LYS A 430 -10.93 4.48 -8.30
N GLY A 431 -11.45 3.75 -9.27
CA GLY A 431 -12.34 2.60 -9.11
C GLY A 431 -13.84 2.87 -9.17
N GLY A 432 -14.26 4.12 -9.05
CA GLY A 432 -15.70 4.46 -8.96
C GLY A 432 -16.35 3.94 -7.66
N SER A 433 -17.56 4.34 -7.40
CA SER A 433 -18.26 4.06 -6.13
C SER A 433 -19.71 3.66 -6.33
N TRP A 434 -20.36 3.30 -5.23
CA TRP A 434 -21.80 2.99 -5.15
C TRP A 434 -22.70 4.13 -5.70
N ASN A 435 -22.25 5.36 -5.63
CA ASN A 435 -22.98 6.54 -6.11
C ASN A 435 -22.55 7.03 -7.51
N ASP A 436 -21.59 6.35 -8.14
CA ASP A 436 -21.08 6.68 -9.48
C ASP A 436 -21.75 5.86 -10.58
N ARG A 437 -21.81 6.41 -11.79
CA ARG A 437 -22.25 5.69 -12.98
C ARG A 437 -21.15 4.74 -13.48
N ALA A 438 -21.56 3.75 -14.26
CA ALA A 438 -20.71 2.69 -14.81
C ALA A 438 -19.42 3.21 -15.48
N PHE A 439 -19.46 4.36 -16.13
CA PHE A 439 -18.28 5.00 -16.72
C PHE A 439 -17.11 5.16 -15.73
N PHE A 440 -17.40 5.58 -14.50
CA PHE A 440 -16.38 5.81 -13.47
C PHE A 440 -15.79 4.53 -12.86
N LEU A 441 -16.38 3.37 -13.14
CA LEU A 441 -15.89 2.07 -12.67
C LEU A 441 -14.73 1.53 -13.52
N SER A 442 -14.47 2.14 -14.68
CA SER A 442 -13.30 1.81 -15.49
C SER A 442 -12.01 2.11 -14.72
N PRO A 443 -11.08 1.14 -14.61
CA PRO A 443 -9.81 1.36 -13.94
C PRO A 443 -8.97 2.50 -14.54
N GLY A 444 -9.18 2.83 -15.82
CA GLY A 444 -8.51 3.94 -16.50
C GLY A 444 -8.98 5.32 -16.07
N THR A 445 -10.19 5.45 -15.54
CA THR A 445 -10.75 6.73 -15.13
C THR A 445 -9.99 7.32 -13.94
N ARG A 446 -9.62 8.59 -14.03
CA ARG A 446 -8.93 9.34 -12.98
C ARG A 446 -9.86 10.38 -12.40
N ARG A 447 -9.80 10.55 -11.11
CA ARG A 447 -10.44 11.65 -10.39
C ARG A 447 -9.53 12.12 -9.27
N PHE A 448 -9.80 13.29 -8.75
CA PHE A 448 -8.98 13.88 -7.70
C PHE A 448 -9.82 14.57 -6.64
N LEU A 449 -9.22 14.71 -5.48
CA LEU A 449 -9.75 15.47 -4.35
C LEU A 449 -8.55 15.97 -3.54
N ASP A 450 -8.68 17.08 -2.84
CA ASP A 450 -7.60 17.58 -2.00
C ASP A 450 -7.32 16.63 -0.82
N GLU A 451 -6.06 16.51 -0.43
CA GLU A 451 -5.57 15.49 0.53
C GLU A 451 -6.18 15.62 1.94
N ASP A 452 -6.81 16.74 2.27
CA ASP A 452 -7.49 17.02 3.53
C ASP A 452 -9.02 16.85 3.46
N GLN A 453 -9.57 16.56 2.28
CA GLN A 453 -11.00 16.35 2.06
C GLN A 453 -11.36 14.87 2.07
N SER A 454 -12.64 14.59 2.35
CA SER A 454 -13.18 13.23 2.40
C SER A 454 -14.60 13.15 1.81
N LEU A 455 -15.00 11.96 1.38
CA LEU A 455 -16.32 11.70 0.80
C LEU A 455 -16.93 10.40 1.37
N SER A 456 -18.27 10.30 1.37
CA SER A 456 -18.99 9.05 1.67
C SER A 456 -18.81 7.96 0.61
N THR A 457 -18.17 8.30 -0.49
CA THR A 457 -17.91 7.42 -1.63
C THR A 457 -16.44 7.02 -1.77
N LEU A 458 -15.60 7.43 -0.82
CA LEU A 458 -14.14 7.33 -0.93
C LEU A 458 -13.55 6.66 0.30
N GLY A 459 -12.88 5.55 0.07
CA GLY A 459 -12.12 4.75 1.02
C GLY A 459 -10.69 4.54 0.55
N PHE A 460 -10.06 3.42 0.96
CA PHE A 460 -8.69 3.08 0.52
C PHE A 460 -8.38 1.61 0.78
N ARG A 461 -7.30 1.14 0.16
CA ARG A 461 -6.61 -0.12 0.48
C ARG A 461 -5.11 0.12 0.57
N CYS A 462 -4.40 -0.77 1.28
CA CYS A 462 -2.95 -0.67 1.40
C CYS A 462 -2.24 -1.55 0.36
N ALA A 463 -1.00 -1.18 0.06
CA ALA A 463 -0.06 -1.95 -0.72
C ALA A 463 1.30 -2.03 -0.01
N MET A 464 2.16 -2.91 -0.48
CA MET A 464 3.52 -3.10 0.03
C MET A 464 4.44 -3.49 -1.11
N ILE A 465 5.63 -2.95 -1.15
CA ILE A 465 6.64 -3.37 -2.12
C ILE A 465 7.12 -4.80 -1.83
N ARG A 466 7.43 -5.58 -2.87
CA ARG A 466 8.18 -6.80 -2.71
C ARG A 466 9.67 -6.52 -2.79
N VAL A 467 10.40 -6.92 -1.79
CA VAL A 467 11.86 -6.85 -1.76
C VAL A 467 12.45 -8.12 -2.37
N GLY A 468 13.32 -7.94 -3.36
CA GLY A 468 13.92 -9.04 -4.09
C GLY A 468 13.06 -9.60 -5.22
N GLY A 469 13.69 -10.29 -6.16
CA GLY A 469 13.03 -10.96 -7.28
C GLY A 469 12.50 -12.33 -6.92
N ARG A 470 11.68 -12.91 -7.82
CA ARG A 470 11.27 -14.32 -7.74
C ARG A 470 12.49 -15.20 -7.85
N LYS A 471 12.57 -16.26 -7.05
CA LYS A 471 13.49 -17.36 -7.36
C LYS A 471 13.10 -17.92 -8.73
N MET A 472 13.93 -17.72 -9.73
CA MET A 472 13.79 -18.48 -10.98
C MET A 472 13.96 -19.96 -10.62
N LYS A 473 12.93 -20.74 -10.91
CA LYS A 473 12.96 -22.20 -10.74
C LYS A 473 13.84 -22.82 -11.82
#